data_264b0a94dbb2db0cf6bc0c528d9cb268
#
_entry.id   264b0a94dbb2db0cf6bc0c528d9cb268
#
_cell.length_a   1.000
_cell.length_b   1.000
_cell.length_c   1.000
_cell.angle_alpha   90.00
_cell.angle_beta   90.00
_cell.angle_gamma   90.00
#
_symmetry.space_group_name_H-M   'P 1'
#
loop_
_entity.id
_entity.type
_entity.pdbx_description
1 polymer ?
#
loop_
_entity_poly.entity_id
_entity_poly.type
_entity_poly.pdbx_seq_one_letter_code
_entity_poly.pdbx_strand_id
1 'polypeptide(L)'
;DETLDKLLRTNQSMVRFGDGEIHIMNGYDIPFQKYDEVLAQEMRNILMFDDRENMMICMPEVFEVFQGNFTQDANSESFWKRELDRFSDFFKEYCHSKRYGSAFISRPYIYNKDKSRAQSQFEKIKQLFEGEELLIVEGATSRSGVGNDLFDGAKSIKRIICPSHNAFDKIQEIKEEILEHSEGRLILLMLGPTAKVLAYQLSQLGYRALDLGHIDSEYEWMKM
;
A
#
# COMPACT_ATOMS: atom_id res chain seq x y z
N ASP A 1 -12.87 1.32 10.33
CA ASP A 1 -11.74 1.99 9.64
C ASP A 1 -12.29 2.72 8.41
N GLU A 2 -12.29 4.06 8.48
CA GLU A 2 -12.87 4.92 7.44
C GLU A 2 -12.26 4.68 6.05
N THR A 3 -10.96 4.35 6.01
CA THR A 3 -10.25 4.03 4.76
C THR A 3 -10.82 2.79 4.10
N LEU A 4 -10.98 1.72 4.88
CA LEU A 4 -11.53 0.46 4.39
C LEU A 4 -13.00 0.59 4.02
N ASP A 5 -13.79 1.32 4.83
CA ASP A 5 -15.19 1.61 4.54
C ASP A 5 -15.37 2.36 3.21
N LYS A 6 -14.46 3.28 2.93
CA LYS A 6 -14.46 4.03 1.67
C LYS A 6 -14.06 3.14 0.49
N LEU A 7 -13.03 2.30 0.62
CA LEU A 7 -12.63 1.36 -0.44
C LEU A 7 -13.72 0.35 -0.78
N LEU A 8 -14.49 -0.11 0.22
CA LEU A 8 -15.62 -1.02 0.00
C LEU A 8 -16.82 -0.36 -0.70
N ARG A 9 -16.98 0.96 -0.57
CA ARG A 9 -18.11 1.72 -1.16
C ARG A 9 -17.78 2.37 -2.48
N THR A 10 -16.51 2.45 -2.85
CA THR A 10 -16.04 3.14 -4.05
C THR A 10 -15.19 2.23 -4.91
N ASN A 11 -14.99 2.61 -6.16
CA ASN A 11 -14.08 1.91 -7.07
C ASN A 11 -12.67 2.55 -7.09
N GLN A 12 -12.28 3.24 -6.03
CA GLN A 12 -10.98 3.90 -5.96
C GLN A 12 -9.82 2.90 -5.96
N SER A 13 -8.78 3.24 -6.68
CA SER A 13 -7.45 2.66 -6.50
C SER A 13 -6.81 3.20 -5.21
N MET A 14 -5.79 2.53 -4.71
CA MET A 14 -5.12 2.92 -3.47
C MET A 14 -3.60 2.82 -3.59
N VAL A 15 -2.92 3.85 -3.11
CA VAL A 15 -1.47 3.86 -2.86
C VAL A 15 -1.21 4.14 -1.38
N ARG A 16 -0.17 3.51 -0.83
CA ARG A 16 0.21 3.68 0.57
C ARG A 16 1.67 4.11 0.67
N PHE A 17 1.91 5.20 1.35
CA PHE A 17 3.25 5.67 1.66
C PHE A 17 3.60 5.28 3.09
N GLY A 18 4.75 4.66 3.28
CA GLY A 18 5.33 4.32 4.56
C GLY A 18 6.71 4.97 4.73
N ASP A 19 7.42 4.54 5.73
CA ASP A 19 8.80 4.98 6.00
C ASP A 19 9.74 4.69 4.83
N GLY A 20 9.63 3.52 4.21
CA GLY A 20 10.45 3.15 3.06
C GLY A 20 10.30 4.11 1.88
N GLU A 21 9.08 4.48 1.53
CA GLU A 21 8.83 5.45 0.46
C GLU A 21 9.33 6.85 0.83
N ILE A 22 9.17 7.28 2.08
CA ILE A 22 9.70 8.55 2.57
C ILE A 22 11.23 8.56 2.46
N HIS A 23 11.89 7.46 2.81
CA HIS A 23 13.34 7.31 2.67
C HIS A 23 13.78 7.43 1.20
N ILE A 24 13.17 6.69 0.29
CA ILE A 24 13.48 6.77 -1.15
C ILE A 24 13.29 8.22 -1.66
N MET A 25 12.18 8.86 -1.34
CA MET A 25 11.91 10.25 -1.75
C MET A 25 12.92 11.26 -1.17
N ASN A 26 13.66 10.90 -0.13
CA ASN A 26 14.72 11.71 0.46
C ASN A 26 16.15 11.21 0.13
N GLY A 27 16.31 10.36 -0.89
CA GLY A 27 17.61 9.97 -1.42
C GLY A 27 18.27 8.78 -0.72
N TYR A 28 17.51 7.96 0.03
CA TYR A 28 18.04 6.81 0.75
C TYR A 28 17.61 5.49 0.11
N ASP A 29 18.51 4.51 0.14
CA ASP A 29 18.20 3.12 -0.18
C ASP A 29 17.31 2.48 0.90
N ILE A 30 16.50 1.51 0.50
CA ILE A 30 15.85 0.58 1.42
C ILE A 30 16.25 -0.87 1.07
N PRO A 31 16.03 -1.86 1.94
CA PRO A 31 16.58 -3.21 1.74
C PRO A 31 16.23 -3.87 0.40
N PHE A 32 15.06 -3.59 -0.16
CA PHE A 32 14.57 -4.24 -1.39
C PHE A 32 14.45 -3.28 -2.59
N GLN A 33 14.76 -2.00 -2.43
CA GLN A 33 14.78 -1.02 -3.51
C GLN A 33 15.90 0.00 -3.27
N LYS A 34 16.83 0.09 -4.21
CA LYS A 34 17.80 1.17 -4.23
C LYS A 34 17.12 2.50 -4.59
N TYR A 35 17.72 3.57 -4.11
CA TYR A 35 17.30 4.90 -4.53
C TYR A 35 17.38 5.02 -6.06
N ASP A 36 16.32 5.56 -6.62
CA ASP A 36 16.23 5.96 -8.02
C ASP A 36 15.52 7.31 -8.06
N GLU A 37 16.12 8.27 -8.77
CA GLU A 37 15.60 9.64 -8.80
C GLU A 37 14.26 9.73 -9.52
N VAL A 38 14.05 8.93 -10.57
CA VAL A 38 12.79 8.90 -11.32
C VAL A 38 11.68 8.33 -10.43
N LEU A 39 11.94 7.22 -9.74
CA LEU A 39 11.01 6.64 -8.77
C LEU A 39 10.66 7.64 -7.66
N ALA A 40 11.67 8.30 -7.09
CA ALA A 40 11.47 9.29 -6.04
C ALA A 40 10.60 10.46 -6.50
N GLN A 41 10.85 10.96 -7.72
CA GLN A 41 10.08 12.08 -8.29
C GLN A 41 8.65 11.67 -8.64
N GLU A 42 8.44 10.48 -9.20
CA GLU A 42 7.10 9.94 -9.47
C GLU A 42 6.29 9.83 -8.17
N MET A 43 6.89 9.31 -7.10
CA MET A 43 6.21 9.21 -5.80
C MET A 43 5.87 10.59 -5.20
N ARG A 44 6.75 11.59 -5.33
CA ARG A 44 6.44 12.98 -4.91
C ARG A 44 5.28 13.56 -5.72
N ASN A 45 5.26 13.35 -7.04
CA ASN A 45 4.16 13.78 -7.90
C ASN A 45 2.83 13.14 -7.49
N ILE A 46 2.83 11.85 -7.12
CA ILE A 46 1.64 11.14 -6.63
C ILE A 46 1.16 11.74 -5.30
N LEU A 47 2.05 12.08 -4.36
CA LEU A 47 1.67 12.75 -3.12
C LEU A 47 0.97 14.09 -3.36
N MET A 48 1.42 14.85 -4.35
CA MET A 48 0.88 16.16 -4.73
C MET A 48 -0.37 16.06 -5.62
N PHE A 49 -0.74 14.86 -6.04
CA PHE A 49 -1.88 14.65 -6.92
C PHE A 49 -3.21 14.95 -6.21
N ASP A 50 -3.98 15.88 -6.75
CA ASP A 50 -5.20 16.41 -6.11
C ASP A 50 -6.49 15.69 -6.49
N ASP A 51 -6.54 14.98 -7.63
CA ASP A 51 -7.71 14.19 -8.01
C ASP A 51 -7.86 12.97 -7.10
N ARG A 52 -8.83 13.05 -6.21
CA ARG A 52 -9.15 12.03 -5.21
C ARG A 52 -10.40 11.20 -5.57
N GLU A 53 -10.95 11.37 -6.77
CA GLU A 53 -12.12 10.56 -7.17
C GLU A 53 -11.72 9.12 -7.47
N ASN A 54 -10.65 8.94 -8.23
CA ASN A 54 -10.20 7.62 -8.69
C ASN A 54 -9.06 7.03 -7.85
N MET A 55 -8.40 7.84 -7.02
CA MET A 55 -7.22 7.43 -6.25
C MET A 55 -7.33 7.85 -4.79
N MET A 56 -7.14 6.89 -3.91
CA MET A 56 -6.94 7.14 -2.49
C MET A 56 -5.45 7.12 -2.17
N ILE A 57 -4.93 8.24 -1.68
CA ILE A 57 -3.58 8.31 -1.14
C ILE A 57 -3.65 8.08 0.35
N CYS A 58 -2.88 7.10 0.84
CA CYS A 58 -2.81 6.72 2.24
C CYS A 58 -1.43 7.09 2.80
N MET A 59 -1.44 7.71 3.96
CA MET A 59 -0.25 8.09 4.72
C MET A 59 -0.30 7.44 6.11
N PRO A 60 0.84 7.26 6.77
CA PRO A 60 0.85 6.95 8.19
C PRO A 60 0.08 8.03 8.96
N GLU A 61 -0.58 7.66 10.04
CA GLU A 61 -1.36 8.57 10.90
C GLU A 61 -0.45 9.51 11.71
N VAL A 62 0.58 10.00 11.05
CA VAL A 62 1.67 10.77 11.67
C VAL A 62 1.22 12.11 12.23
N PHE A 63 0.23 12.72 11.63
CA PHE A 63 -0.29 14.01 12.11
C PHE A 63 -1.08 13.87 13.42
N GLU A 64 -1.61 12.69 13.72
CA GLU A 64 -2.27 12.39 14.98
C GLU A 64 -1.28 12.19 16.12
N VAL A 65 -0.02 11.85 15.83
CA VAL A 65 1.07 11.79 16.81
C VAL A 65 1.23 13.12 17.53
N PHE A 66 1.19 14.23 16.80
CA PHE A 66 1.29 15.57 17.38
C PHE A 66 0.08 15.96 18.22
N GLN A 67 -1.09 15.36 17.94
CA GLN A 67 -2.32 15.62 18.68
C GLN A 67 -2.50 14.70 19.90
N GLY A 68 -1.58 13.76 20.13
CA GLY A 68 -1.67 12.77 21.21
C GLY A 68 -2.72 11.66 20.96
N ASN A 69 -3.29 11.59 19.76
CA ASN A 69 -4.36 10.65 19.42
C ASN A 69 -3.85 9.39 18.68
N PHE A 70 -2.55 9.11 18.77
CA PHE A 70 -1.96 7.98 18.07
C PHE A 70 -2.48 6.64 18.63
N THR A 71 -3.12 5.85 17.77
CA THR A 71 -3.77 4.57 18.14
C THR A 71 -2.83 3.38 18.14
N GLN A 72 -1.58 3.59 17.76
CA GLN A 72 -0.55 2.58 17.60
C GLN A 72 0.16 2.29 18.94
N ASP A 73 0.98 1.25 18.98
CA ASP A 73 1.80 0.96 20.16
C ASP A 73 2.91 2.03 20.38
N ALA A 74 3.48 2.06 21.61
CA ALA A 74 4.44 3.07 21.99
C ALA A 74 5.75 3.05 21.16
N ASN A 75 6.14 1.88 20.62
CA ASN A 75 7.34 1.77 19.78
C ASN A 75 7.09 2.41 18.42
N SER A 76 5.92 2.15 17.83
CA SER A 76 5.49 2.77 16.57
C SER A 76 5.33 4.28 16.72
N GLU A 77 4.78 4.75 17.82
CA GLU A 77 4.67 6.18 18.12
C GLU A 77 6.05 6.83 18.22
N SER A 78 6.98 6.24 18.95
CA SER A 78 8.36 6.74 19.09
C SER A 78 9.12 6.73 17.77
N PHE A 79 8.91 5.70 16.95
CA PHE A 79 9.49 5.60 15.61
C PHE A 79 9.00 6.75 14.72
N TRP A 80 7.68 6.94 14.61
CA TRP A 80 7.12 7.97 13.75
C TRP A 80 7.42 9.39 14.23
N LYS A 81 7.56 9.63 15.53
CA LYS A 81 8.05 10.93 16.03
C LYS A 81 9.45 11.23 15.49
N ARG A 82 10.36 10.26 15.52
CA ARG A 82 11.73 10.45 14.98
C ARG A 82 11.73 10.68 13.46
N GLU A 83 10.89 9.93 12.72
CA GLU A 83 10.77 10.11 11.26
C GLU A 83 10.20 11.49 10.91
N LEU A 84 9.19 11.96 11.64
CA LEU A 84 8.64 13.31 11.48
C LEU A 84 9.66 14.40 11.73
N ASP A 85 10.45 14.27 12.80
CA ASP A 85 11.52 15.23 13.12
C ASP A 85 12.60 15.20 12.03
N ARG A 86 13.01 14.02 11.60
CA ARG A 86 14.05 13.82 10.58
C ARG A 86 13.66 14.39 9.22
N PHE A 87 12.42 14.21 8.81
CA PHE A 87 11.92 14.58 7.49
C PHE A 87 10.88 15.70 7.54
N SER A 88 10.97 16.58 8.55
CA SER A 88 9.97 17.63 8.77
C SER A 88 9.74 18.54 7.56
N ASP A 89 10.80 18.88 6.84
CA ASP A 89 10.71 19.75 5.67
C ASP A 89 10.05 19.04 4.49
N PHE A 90 10.32 17.75 4.30
CA PHE A 90 9.62 16.92 3.32
C PHE A 90 8.11 16.88 3.61
N PHE A 91 7.71 16.63 4.84
CA PHE A 91 6.28 16.61 5.19
C PHE A 91 5.60 17.95 4.97
N LYS A 92 6.27 19.08 5.28
CA LYS A 92 5.75 20.42 5.01
C LYS A 92 5.62 20.71 3.53
N GLU A 93 6.56 20.21 2.71
CA GLU A 93 6.60 20.46 1.27
C GLU A 93 5.60 19.63 0.49
N TYR A 94 5.44 18.34 0.85
CA TYR A 94 4.70 17.38 0.01
C TYR A 94 3.37 16.91 0.61
N CYS A 95 3.12 17.12 1.90
CA CYS A 95 1.93 16.59 2.57
C CYS A 95 0.89 17.68 2.87
N HIS A 96 0.24 18.19 1.84
CA HIS A 96 -0.73 19.29 1.95
C HIS A 96 -2.19 18.85 2.05
N SER A 97 -2.51 17.60 1.69
CA SER A 97 -3.89 17.14 1.72
C SER A 97 -4.38 17.00 3.16
N LYS A 98 -5.63 17.41 3.39
CA LYS A 98 -6.32 17.22 4.69
C LYS A 98 -7.02 15.86 4.79
N ARG A 99 -6.95 15.01 3.74
CA ARG A 99 -7.72 13.76 3.63
C ARG A 99 -6.88 12.65 3.05
N TYR A 100 -5.98 12.13 3.86
CA TYR A 100 -5.30 10.86 3.55
C TYR A 100 -6.10 9.68 4.13
N GLY A 101 -6.07 8.54 3.43
CA GLY A 101 -6.41 7.25 4.03
C GLY A 101 -5.28 6.78 4.96
N SER A 102 -5.54 5.76 5.77
CA SER A 102 -4.54 5.13 6.62
C SER A 102 -3.63 4.20 5.81
N ALA A 103 -2.31 4.43 5.87
CA ALA A 103 -1.34 3.51 5.29
C ALA A 103 -1.27 2.16 6.05
N PHE A 104 -1.79 2.11 7.27
CA PHE A 104 -1.82 0.91 8.11
C PHE A 104 -2.98 -0.04 7.81
N ILE A 105 -3.84 0.29 6.84
CA ILE A 105 -4.96 -0.56 6.44
C ILE A 105 -4.56 -2.01 6.12
N SER A 106 -3.38 -2.23 5.53
CA SER A 106 -2.86 -3.57 5.24
C SER A 106 -1.95 -4.13 6.34
N ARG A 107 -1.87 -3.46 7.49
CA ARG A 107 -1.06 -3.86 8.64
C ARG A 107 -1.87 -3.86 9.95
N PRO A 108 -3.04 -4.51 9.97
CA PRO A 108 -3.97 -4.43 11.10
C PRO A 108 -3.47 -5.15 12.36
N TYR A 109 -2.49 -6.05 12.24
CA TYR A 109 -1.98 -6.79 13.38
C TYR A 109 -0.81 -6.08 14.07
N ILE A 110 0.25 -5.72 13.31
CA ILE A 110 1.50 -5.26 13.95
C ILE A 110 1.35 -3.86 14.56
N TYR A 111 0.63 -2.96 13.89
CA TYR A 111 0.54 -1.57 14.34
C TYR A 111 -0.60 -1.29 15.33
N ASN A 112 -1.63 -2.11 15.42
CA ASN A 112 -2.72 -1.91 16.37
C ASN A 112 -2.28 -2.21 17.82
N LYS A 113 -2.59 -1.33 18.76
CA LYS A 113 -2.44 -1.59 20.20
C LYS A 113 -3.32 -2.75 20.64
N ASP A 114 -4.55 -2.78 20.15
CA ASP A 114 -5.53 -3.82 20.42
C ASP A 114 -5.50 -4.88 19.32
N LYS A 115 -4.73 -5.94 19.55
CA LYS A 115 -4.59 -7.06 18.62
C LYS A 115 -5.89 -7.81 18.36
N SER A 116 -6.87 -7.74 19.29
CA SER A 116 -8.17 -8.41 19.13
C SER A 116 -8.99 -7.86 17.95
N ARG A 117 -8.71 -6.64 17.53
CA ARG A 117 -9.36 -6.01 16.36
C ARG A 117 -8.86 -6.51 15.01
N ALA A 118 -7.68 -7.13 14.98
CA ALA A 118 -7.07 -7.53 13.72
C ALA A 118 -7.94 -8.52 12.96
N GLN A 119 -8.53 -9.51 13.65
CA GLN A 119 -9.40 -10.49 13.01
C GLN A 119 -10.60 -9.82 12.33
N SER A 120 -11.35 -8.99 13.04
CA SER A 120 -12.52 -8.31 12.47
C SER A 120 -12.16 -7.37 11.33
N GLN A 121 -10.97 -6.79 11.36
CA GLN A 121 -10.45 -5.96 10.29
C GLN A 121 -10.07 -6.79 9.06
N PHE A 122 -9.45 -7.96 9.23
CA PHE A 122 -9.19 -8.87 8.11
C PHE A 122 -10.48 -9.45 7.50
N GLU A 123 -11.48 -9.80 8.31
CA GLU A 123 -12.79 -10.23 7.79
C GLU A 123 -13.42 -9.14 6.89
N LYS A 124 -13.21 -7.88 7.25
CA LYS A 124 -13.67 -6.76 6.43
C LYS A 124 -12.79 -6.55 5.19
N ILE A 125 -11.46 -6.74 5.30
CA ILE A 125 -10.53 -6.67 4.15
C ILE A 125 -10.88 -7.75 3.11
N LYS A 126 -11.21 -8.97 3.54
CA LYS A 126 -11.62 -10.06 2.65
C LYS A 126 -12.83 -9.69 1.76
N GLN A 127 -13.72 -8.81 2.25
CA GLN A 127 -14.85 -8.32 1.45
C GLN A 127 -14.42 -7.54 0.20
N LEU A 128 -13.19 -6.98 0.17
CA LEU A 128 -12.63 -6.36 -1.04
C LEU A 128 -12.37 -7.37 -2.16
N PHE A 129 -12.22 -8.64 -1.81
CA PHE A 129 -11.81 -9.72 -2.72
C PHE A 129 -12.97 -10.67 -3.05
N GLU A 130 -14.07 -10.57 -2.30
CA GLU A 130 -15.22 -11.47 -2.40
C GLU A 130 -15.87 -11.38 -3.80
N GLY A 131 -15.87 -12.49 -4.51
CA GLY A 131 -16.42 -12.59 -5.86
C GLY A 131 -15.61 -11.91 -6.96
N GLU A 132 -14.48 -11.26 -6.64
CA GLU A 132 -13.62 -10.58 -7.60
C GLU A 132 -12.71 -11.57 -8.35
N GLU A 133 -12.42 -11.26 -9.60
CA GLU A 133 -11.30 -11.86 -10.32
C GLU A 133 -10.03 -11.09 -9.98
N LEU A 134 -9.05 -11.72 -9.35
CA LEU A 134 -7.84 -11.05 -8.87
C LEU A 134 -6.67 -11.21 -9.85
N LEU A 135 -5.91 -10.14 -10.02
CA LEU A 135 -4.57 -10.16 -10.59
C LEU A 135 -3.56 -9.75 -9.51
N ILE A 136 -2.84 -10.70 -8.94
CA ILE A 136 -1.82 -10.47 -7.91
C ILE A 136 -0.48 -10.26 -8.59
N VAL A 137 0.13 -9.10 -8.36
CA VAL A 137 1.44 -8.70 -8.90
C VAL A 137 2.41 -8.58 -7.72
N GLU A 138 3.34 -9.50 -7.62
CA GLU A 138 4.15 -9.65 -6.42
C GLU A 138 5.60 -10.05 -6.71
N GLY A 139 6.50 -9.76 -5.77
CA GLY A 139 7.89 -10.23 -5.85
C GLY A 139 7.98 -11.75 -5.71
N ALA A 140 8.98 -12.38 -6.33
CA ALA A 140 9.15 -13.83 -6.39
C ALA A 140 9.18 -14.55 -5.02
N THR A 141 9.45 -13.81 -3.95
CA THR A 141 9.48 -14.35 -2.58
C THR A 141 8.22 -14.05 -1.77
N SER A 142 7.26 -13.30 -2.31
CA SER A 142 6.08 -12.84 -1.56
C SER A 142 5.06 -13.94 -1.31
N ARG A 143 4.64 -14.67 -2.34
CA ARG A 143 3.70 -15.80 -2.29
C ARG A 143 2.39 -15.49 -1.54
N SER A 144 1.84 -14.29 -1.71
CA SER A 144 0.69 -13.79 -0.96
C SER A 144 -0.54 -14.71 -1.06
N GLY A 145 -1.12 -15.10 0.07
CA GLY A 145 -2.28 -15.98 0.17
C GLY A 145 -1.99 -17.47 -0.12
N VAL A 146 -0.72 -17.85 -0.33
CA VAL A 146 -0.38 -19.25 -0.57
C VAL A 146 -0.29 -20.00 0.75
N GLY A 147 -1.25 -20.88 1.00
CA GLY A 147 -1.32 -21.69 2.21
C GLY A 147 -2.21 -21.11 3.31
N ASN A 148 -2.91 -20.02 3.03
CA ASN A 148 -3.92 -19.46 3.91
C ASN A 148 -5.19 -19.06 3.14
N ASP A 149 -6.23 -18.62 3.86
CA ASP A 149 -7.55 -18.33 3.34
C ASP A 149 -7.81 -16.82 3.07
N LEU A 150 -6.75 -16.01 2.95
CA LEU A 150 -6.88 -14.56 2.75
C LEU A 150 -7.68 -14.20 1.49
N PHE A 151 -7.50 -14.95 0.41
CA PHE A 151 -8.12 -14.70 -0.88
C PHE A 151 -9.12 -15.80 -1.31
N ASP A 152 -9.58 -16.65 -0.39
CA ASP A 152 -10.48 -17.78 -0.72
C ASP A 152 -11.85 -17.32 -1.27
N GLY A 153 -12.29 -16.11 -0.94
CA GLY A 153 -13.52 -15.50 -1.46
C GLY A 153 -13.42 -15.02 -2.92
N ALA A 154 -12.22 -15.01 -3.50
CA ALA A 154 -12.02 -14.57 -4.87
C ALA A 154 -12.56 -15.60 -5.88
N LYS A 155 -13.16 -15.12 -6.97
CA LYS A 155 -13.68 -15.95 -8.06
C LYS A 155 -12.54 -16.65 -8.83
N SER A 156 -11.44 -15.95 -9.05
CA SER A 156 -10.22 -16.49 -9.67
C SER A 156 -9.02 -15.67 -9.27
N ILE A 157 -7.84 -16.30 -9.31
CA ILE A 157 -6.57 -15.62 -9.04
C ILE A 157 -5.60 -15.90 -10.19
N LYS A 158 -5.10 -14.85 -10.81
CA LYS A 158 -3.95 -14.88 -11.72
C LYS A 158 -2.78 -14.17 -11.05
N ARG A 159 -1.54 -14.61 -11.33
CA ARG A 159 -0.34 -14.05 -10.71
C ARG A 159 0.65 -13.60 -11.76
N ILE A 160 1.28 -12.45 -11.52
CA ILE A 160 2.47 -11.96 -12.21
C ILE A 160 3.59 -11.94 -11.18
N ILE A 161 4.68 -12.66 -11.47
CA ILE A 161 5.82 -12.77 -10.57
C ILE A 161 6.93 -11.84 -11.05
N CYS A 162 7.29 -10.90 -10.21
CA CYS A 162 8.23 -9.84 -10.47
C CYS A 162 9.53 -10.02 -9.69
N PRO A 163 10.61 -9.26 -10.00
CA PRO A 163 11.80 -9.22 -9.17
C PRO A 163 11.47 -8.84 -7.72
N SER A 164 12.07 -9.56 -6.75
CA SER A 164 11.90 -9.26 -5.32
C SER A 164 12.67 -8.01 -4.87
N HIS A 165 13.63 -7.57 -5.67
CA HIS A 165 14.45 -6.39 -5.43
C HIS A 165 14.49 -5.53 -6.68
N ASN A 166 14.52 -4.20 -6.48
CA ASN A 166 14.61 -3.21 -7.56
C ASN A 166 13.57 -3.44 -8.67
N ALA A 167 12.33 -3.75 -8.29
CA ALA A 167 11.26 -3.99 -9.26
C ALA A 167 11.01 -2.78 -10.18
N PHE A 168 11.40 -1.58 -9.74
CA PHE A 168 11.26 -0.37 -10.54
C PHE A 168 12.09 -0.42 -11.83
N ASP A 169 13.25 -1.11 -11.86
CA ASP A 169 14.07 -1.28 -13.06
C ASP A 169 13.31 -1.95 -14.22
N LYS A 170 12.23 -2.67 -13.88
CA LYS A 170 11.38 -3.42 -14.81
C LYS A 170 9.95 -2.88 -14.91
N ILE A 171 9.70 -1.66 -14.46
CA ILE A 171 8.34 -1.13 -14.32
C ILE A 171 7.54 -1.15 -15.63
N GLN A 172 8.18 -0.89 -16.77
CA GLN A 172 7.49 -0.89 -18.07
C GLN A 172 7.08 -2.30 -18.49
N GLU A 173 7.99 -3.28 -18.36
CA GLU A 173 7.73 -4.69 -18.67
C GLU A 173 6.60 -5.23 -17.77
N ILE A 174 6.67 -4.91 -16.47
CA ILE A 174 5.64 -5.30 -15.49
C ILE A 174 4.28 -4.68 -15.86
N LYS A 175 4.27 -3.40 -16.22
CA LYS A 175 3.03 -2.71 -16.60
C LYS A 175 2.42 -3.31 -17.86
N GLU A 176 3.21 -3.62 -18.87
CA GLU A 176 2.74 -4.25 -20.11
C GLU A 176 2.11 -5.62 -19.80
N GLU A 177 2.76 -6.45 -19.00
CA GLU A 177 2.23 -7.74 -18.58
C GLU A 177 0.94 -7.61 -17.75
N ILE A 178 0.85 -6.60 -16.87
CA ILE A 178 -0.39 -6.29 -16.17
C ILE A 178 -1.51 -5.97 -17.15
N LEU A 179 -1.27 -5.11 -18.13
CA LEU A 179 -2.29 -4.69 -19.10
C LEU A 179 -2.79 -5.85 -19.96
N GLU A 180 -1.94 -6.81 -20.31
CA GLU A 180 -2.34 -8.03 -21.03
C GLU A 180 -3.31 -8.91 -20.23
N HIS A 181 -3.32 -8.77 -18.89
CA HIS A 181 -4.03 -9.69 -18.00
C HIS A 181 -5.05 -9.04 -17.07
N SER A 182 -5.22 -7.71 -17.16
CA SER A 182 -6.01 -6.91 -16.22
C SER A 182 -7.50 -6.82 -16.55
N GLU A 183 -7.93 -7.24 -17.75
CA GLU A 183 -9.33 -7.09 -18.15
C GLU A 183 -10.29 -7.73 -17.14
N GLY A 184 -11.21 -6.91 -16.59
CA GLY A 184 -12.21 -7.33 -15.61
C GLY A 184 -11.65 -7.74 -14.24
N ARG A 185 -10.37 -7.48 -13.95
CA ARG A 185 -9.71 -7.92 -12.71
C ARG A 185 -9.41 -6.77 -11.76
N LEU A 186 -9.57 -7.05 -10.48
CA LEU A 186 -9.02 -6.22 -9.41
C LEU A 186 -7.51 -6.51 -9.30
N ILE A 187 -6.68 -5.47 -9.47
CA ILE A 187 -5.22 -5.60 -9.44
C ILE A 187 -4.71 -5.37 -8.02
N LEU A 188 -4.00 -6.35 -7.47
CA LEU A 188 -3.36 -6.26 -6.16
C LEU A 188 -1.85 -6.19 -6.32
N LEU A 189 -1.22 -5.15 -5.77
CA LEU A 189 0.20 -4.86 -5.95
C LEU A 189 0.96 -5.05 -4.64
N MET A 190 1.98 -5.94 -4.65
CA MET A 190 2.89 -6.22 -3.53
C MET A 190 4.34 -6.08 -4.00
N LEU A 191 4.72 -4.86 -4.43
CA LEU A 191 6.02 -4.54 -5.06
C LEU A 191 6.73 -3.35 -4.41
N GLY A 192 6.54 -3.13 -3.11
CA GLY A 192 7.15 -2.01 -2.39
C GLY A 192 6.91 -0.66 -3.08
N PRO A 193 7.93 0.21 -3.23
CA PRO A 193 7.75 1.54 -3.83
C PRO A 193 7.24 1.52 -5.28
N THR A 194 7.59 0.50 -6.07
CA THR A 194 7.12 0.34 -7.45
C THR A 194 5.59 0.23 -7.53
N ALA A 195 4.97 -0.38 -6.53
CA ALA A 195 3.51 -0.52 -6.46
C ALA A 195 2.78 0.84 -6.49
N LYS A 196 3.37 1.91 -5.93
CA LYS A 196 2.77 3.25 -5.90
C LYS A 196 2.66 3.83 -7.29
N VAL A 197 3.74 3.74 -8.06
CA VAL A 197 3.79 4.25 -9.43
C VAL A 197 2.86 3.44 -10.34
N LEU A 198 2.88 2.11 -10.23
CA LEU A 198 1.99 1.23 -10.99
C LEU A 198 0.51 1.49 -10.66
N ALA A 199 0.13 1.56 -9.38
CA ALA A 199 -1.25 1.81 -8.99
C ALA A 199 -1.75 3.15 -9.52
N TYR A 200 -0.93 4.20 -9.45
CA TYR A 200 -1.26 5.50 -10.01
C TYR A 200 -1.44 5.43 -11.52
N GLN A 201 -0.46 4.90 -12.26
CA GLN A 201 -0.52 4.82 -13.72
C GLN A 201 -1.70 3.97 -14.20
N LEU A 202 -2.00 2.86 -13.53
CA LEU A 202 -3.14 2.01 -13.85
C LEU A 202 -4.48 2.71 -13.58
N SER A 203 -4.58 3.46 -12.49
CA SER A 203 -5.80 4.24 -12.19
C SER A 203 -6.10 5.29 -13.25
N GLN A 204 -5.06 5.93 -13.82
CA GLN A 204 -5.21 6.89 -14.91
C GLN A 204 -5.70 6.22 -16.22
N LEU A 205 -5.53 4.92 -16.34
CA LEU A 205 -6.04 4.11 -17.45
C LEU A 205 -7.43 3.49 -17.16
N GLY A 206 -8.02 3.80 -16.00
CA GLY A 206 -9.35 3.30 -15.61
C GLY A 206 -9.35 1.93 -14.92
N TYR A 207 -8.19 1.37 -14.60
CA TYR A 207 -8.09 0.13 -13.83
C TYR A 207 -8.13 0.39 -12.33
N ARG A 208 -8.73 -0.53 -11.58
CA ARG A 208 -8.67 -0.51 -10.12
C ARG A 208 -7.46 -1.29 -9.63
N ALA A 209 -6.54 -0.61 -8.97
CA ALA A 209 -5.32 -1.20 -8.42
C ALA A 209 -5.13 -0.82 -6.94
N LEU A 210 -4.87 -1.82 -6.10
CA LEU A 210 -4.69 -1.67 -4.66
C LEU A 210 -3.27 -2.06 -4.26
N ASP A 211 -2.49 -1.11 -3.74
CA ASP A 211 -1.21 -1.39 -3.09
C ASP A 211 -1.47 -1.96 -1.70
N LEU A 212 -1.18 -3.24 -1.50
CA LEU A 212 -1.43 -3.95 -0.24
C LEU A 212 -0.16 -4.35 0.52
N GLY A 213 1.01 -4.28 -0.13
CA GLY A 213 2.32 -4.52 0.51
C GLY A 213 2.37 -5.85 1.25
N HIS A 214 2.60 -5.80 2.56
CA HIS A 214 2.80 -6.97 3.42
C HIS A 214 1.52 -7.59 4.02
N ILE A 215 0.39 -7.44 3.37
CA ILE A 215 -0.91 -7.90 3.92
C ILE A 215 -0.92 -9.37 4.29
N ASP A 216 -0.26 -10.21 3.51
CA ASP A 216 -0.17 -11.66 3.74
C ASP A 216 0.60 -11.98 5.03
N SER A 217 1.78 -11.39 5.21
CA SER A 217 2.56 -11.57 6.44
C SER A 217 1.79 -11.14 7.69
N GLU A 218 1.06 -10.04 7.60
CA GLU A 218 0.20 -9.55 8.68
C GLU A 218 -0.94 -10.54 9.01
N TYR A 219 -1.51 -11.14 7.96
CA TYR A 219 -2.55 -12.15 8.12
C TYR A 219 -2.02 -13.42 8.80
N GLU A 220 -0.86 -13.91 8.37
CA GLU A 220 -0.19 -15.05 9.00
C GLU A 220 0.16 -14.78 10.46
N TRP A 221 0.73 -13.62 10.78
CA TRP A 221 1.05 -13.27 12.17
C TRP A 221 -0.18 -13.15 13.07
N MET A 222 -1.31 -12.71 12.53
CA MET A 222 -2.56 -12.69 13.28
C MET A 222 -3.06 -14.10 13.60
N LYS A 223 -2.81 -15.08 12.71
CA LYS A 223 -3.26 -16.48 12.88
C LYS A 223 -2.38 -17.32 13.80
N MET A 224 -1.14 -16.88 14.07
CA MET A 224 -0.20 -17.55 14.98
C MET A 224 -0.56 -17.32 16.45
#